data_9e10673ad2860c1c886b84461f4ce6ae
#
_entry.id   9e10673ad2860c1c886b84461f4ce6ae
#
_cell.length_a   1.000
_cell.length_b   1.000
_cell.length_c   1.000
_cell.angle_alpha   90.00
_cell.angle_beta   90.00
_cell.angle_gamma   90.00
#
_symmetry.space_group_name_H-M   'P 1'
#
loop_
_entity.id
_entity.type
_entity.pdbx_description
1 polymer ?
#
loop_
_entity_poly.entity_id
_entity_poly.type
_entity_poly.pdbx_seq_one_letter_code
_entity_poly.pdbx_strand_id
1 'polypeptide(L)'
;MINKAQDDFFNELYASTNQKVLAYIIVKCGKTEDVADIFQETYTEVVKIIQKHGISYFKQPDALVMQIAKRKIFRHYKLKEKLRGIEKMNDYNILSADENDIAVQQTSFDDIAISKETVQSVFTYLSAKDELTKKIFYLYYYMDKNISEIALLFSVKESTIKNRLYRTLRELRKNLDKED
;
A
#
# COMPACT_ATOMS: atom_id res chain seq x y z
N MET A 1 18.43 11.81 -9.86
CA MET A 1 19.05 10.78 -8.97
C MET A 1 18.77 11.19 -7.53
N ILE A 2 18.43 10.25 -6.68
CA ILE A 2 18.31 10.47 -5.24
C ILE A 2 19.73 10.54 -4.66
N ASN A 3 19.99 11.50 -3.77
CA ASN A 3 21.27 11.56 -3.09
C ASN A 3 21.25 10.68 -1.83
N LYS A 4 22.43 10.41 -1.24
CA LYS A 4 22.55 9.51 -0.09
C LYS A 4 21.65 9.90 1.09
N ALA A 5 21.54 11.20 1.40
CA ALA A 5 20.68 11.68 2.49
C ALA A 5 19.19 11.43 2.21
N GLN A 6 18.76 11.51 0.95
CA GLN A 6 17.39 11.19 0.55
C GLN A 6 17.10 9.69 0.61
N ASP A 7 18.09 8.86 0.27
CA ASP A 7 17.99 7.40 0.40
C ASP A 7 17.88 6.98 1.87
N ASP A 8 18.75 7.52 2.73
CA ASP A 8 18.74 7.23 4.17
C ASP A 8 17.39 7.64 4.79
N PHE A 9 16.89 8.84 4.46
CA PHE A 9 15.58 9.31 4.91
C PHE A 9 14.43 8.41 4.41
N PHE A 10 14.46 8.00 3.13
CA PHE A 10 13.43 7.11 2.60
C PHE A 10 13.43 5.76 3.30
N ASN A 11 14.61 5.17 3.54
CA ASN A 11 14.73 3.88 4.21
C ASN A 11 14.21 3.94 5.65
N GLU A 12 14.51 5.00 6.39
CA GLU A 12 14.00 5.22 7.75
C GLU A 12 12.47 5.39 7.75
N LEU A 13 11.95 6.23 6.85
CA LEU A 13 10.51 6.45 6.70
C LEU A 13 9.77 5.17 6.28
N TYR A 14 10.35 4.40 5.36
CA TYR A 14 9.79 3.12 4.94
C TYR A 14 9.75 2.14 6.13
N ALA A 15 10.85 2.00 6.87
CA ALA A 15 10.94 1.11 8.02
C ALA A 15 9.90 1.46 9.10
N SER A 16 9.65 2.75 9.34
CA SER A 16 8.70 3.20 10.37
C SER A 16 7.23 3.08 9.95
N THR A 17 6.92 3.11 8.63
CA THR A 17 5.54 3.23 8.16
C THR A 17 5.01 2.01 7.43
N ASN A 18 5.87 1.13 6.88
CA ASN A 18 5.47 0.06 5.97
C ASN A 18 4.38 -0.86 6.56
N GLN A 19 4.53 -1.26 7.83
CA GLN A 19 3.56 -2.15 8.50
C GLN A 19 2.19 -1.49 8.62
N LYS A 20 2.14 -0.24 9.07
CA LYS A 20 0.89 0.51 9.22
C LYS A 20 0.22 0.73 7.86
N VAL A 21 1.00 1.12 6.86
CA VAL A 21 0.50 1.35 5.50
C VAL A 21 -0.05 0.06 4.89
N LEU A 22 0.69 -1.05 5.03
CA LEU A 22 0.24 -2.35 4.53
C LEU A 22 -1.05 -2.78 5.21
N ALA A 23 -1.12 -2.72 6.54
CA ALA A 23 -2.32 -3.06 7.30
C ALA A 23 -3.52 -2.20 6.86
N TYR A 24 -3.31 -0.88 6.72
CA TYR A 24 -4.36 0.03 6.24
C TYR A 24 -4.87 -0.34 4.86
N ILE A 25 -3.98 -0.61 3.92
CA ILE A 25 -4.37 -1.00 2.56
C ILE A 25 -5.14 -2.32 2.58
N ILE A 26 -4.69 -3.33 3.34
CA ILE A 26 -5.38 -4.61 3.48
C ILE A 26 -6.82 -4.43 3.97
N VAL A 27 -7.01 -3.63 5.02
CA VAL A 27 -8.34 -3.36 5.61
C VAL A 27 -9.25 -2.57 4.67
N LYS A 28 -8.71 -1.57 3.99
CA LYS A 28 -9.51 -0.63 3.19
C LYS A 28 -9.68 -1.02 1.73
N CYS A 29 -8.84 -1.91 1.19
CA CYS A 29 -8.99 -2.38 -0.19
C CYS A 29 -10.20 -3.29 -0.38
N GLY A 30 -11.00 -3.01 -1.41
CA GLY A 30 -12.15 -3.84 -1.80
C GLY A 30 -11.74 -5.21 -2.36
N LYS A 31 -10.56 -5.29 -2.99
CA LYS A 31 -10.00 -6.51 -3.57
C LYS A 31 -8.58 -6.74 -3.08
N THR A 32 -8.30 -7.97 -2.66
CA THR A 32 -6.97 -8.36 -2.18
C THR A 32 -5.89 -8.30 -3.27
N GLU A 33 -6.30 -8.46 -4.53
CA GLU A 33 -5.40 -8.38 -5.70
C GLU A 33 -4.81 -6.98 -5.90
N ASP A 34 -5.52 -5.95 -5.44
CA ASP A 34 -5.11 -4.54 -5.59
C ASP A 34 -4.12 -4.09 -4.49
N VAL A 35 -3.95 -4.87 -3.42
CA VAL A 35 -3.14 -4.46 -2.24
C VAL A 35 -1.69 -4.19 -2.63
N ALA A 36 -1.12 -5.07 -3.44
CA ALA A 36 0.26 -4.97 -3.87
C ALA A 36 0.53 -3.70 -4.69
N ASP A 37 -0.32 -3.46 -5.69
CA ASP A 37 -0.18 -2.32 -6.58
C ASP A 37 -0.32 -1.00 -5.82
N ILE A 38 -1.34 -0.90 -4.95
CA ILE A 38 -1.57 0.30 -4.15
C ILE A 38 -0.42 0.54 -3.18
N PHE A 39 0.14 -0.53 -2.58
CA PHE A 39 1.28 -0.42 -1.68
C PHE A 39 2.54 0.11 -2.41
N GLN A 40 2.86 -0.47 -3.56
CA GLN A 40 3.99 0.00 -4.39
C GLN A 40 3.78 1.43 -4.90
N GLU A 41 2.58 1.75 -5.39
CA GLU A 41 2.26 3.10 -5.84
C GLU A 41 2.39 4.14 -4.73
N THR A 42 2.06 3.77 -3.48
CA THR A 42 2.19 4.65 -2.32
C THR A 42 3.65 5.06 -2.12
N TYR A 43 4.57 4.10 -2.06
CA TYR A 43 6.00 4.40 -1.84
C TYR A 43 6.69 4.97 -3.07
N THR A 44 6.26 4.61 -4.27
CA THR A 44 6.70 5.27 -5.51
C THR A 44 6.38 6.77 -5.49
N GLU A 45 5.21 7.15 -4.98
CA GLU A 45 4.82 8.55 -4.83
C GLU A 45 5.66 9.26 -3.76
N VAL A 46 5.95 8.60 -2.64
CA VAL A 46 6.87 9.13 -1.61
C VAL A 46 8.24 9.46 -2.21
N VAL A 47 8.81 8.53 -2.99
CA VAL A 47 10.09 8.75 -3.68
C VAL A 47 10.02 9.96 -4.62
N LYS A 48 8.96 10.09 -5.42
CA LYS A 48 8.75 11.24 -6.31
C LYS A 48 8.69 12.57 -5.54
N ILE A 49 8.01 12.58 -4.40
CA ILE A 49 7.92 13.77 -3.54
C ILE A 49 9.29 14.14 -2.98
N ILE A 50 10.07 13.16 -2.49
CA ILE A 50 11.44 13.37 -2.01
C ILE A 50 12.32 13.97 -3.12
N GLN A 51 12.23 13.42 -4.33
CA GLN A 51 12.99 13.91 -5.48
C GLN A 51 12.61 15.33 -5.90
N LYS A 52 11.31 15.64 -5.89
CA LYS A 52 10.78 16.92 -6.37
C LYS A 52 10.91 18.06 -5.35
N HIS A 53 10.64 17.77 -4.08
CA HIS A 53 10.49 18.79 -3.03
C HIS A 53 11.54 18.70 -1.92
N GLY A 54 12.34 17.62 -1.89
CA GLY A 54 13.33 17.40 -0.85
C GLY A 54 12.75 16.91 0.48
N ILE A 55 13.64 16.62 1.43
CA ILE A 55 13.28 16.06 2.74
C ILE A 55 12.50 17.09 3.60
N SER A 56 12.84 18.37 3.49
CA SER A 56 12.22 19.46 4.26
C SER A 56 10.71 19.61 4.03
N TYR A 57 10.19 19.04 2.95
CA TYR A 57 8.76 19.00 2.67
C TYR A 57 7.98 18.11 3.65
N PHE A 58 8.64 17.13 4.26
CA PHE A 58 8.03 16.15 5.15
C PHE A 58 7.95 16.67 6.59
N LYS A 59 7.03 17.60 6.88
CA LYS A 59 6.81 18.12 8.25
C LYS A 59 6.30 17.04 9.20
N GLN A 60 5.42 16.17 8.72
CA GLN A 60 4.86 15.01 9.44
C GLN A 60 4.93 13.79 8.50
N PRO A 61 6.09 13.10 8.45
CA PRO A 61 6.36 12.08 7.45
C PRO A 61 5.34 10.94 7.45
N ASP A 62 5.06 10.37 8.63
CA ASP A 62 4.14 9.23 8.77
C ASP A 62 2.72 9.59 8.31
N ALA A 63 2.22 10.77 8.71
CA ALA A 63 0.91 11.25 8.30
C ALA A 63 0.81 11.45 6.79
N LEU A 64 1.87 12.00 6.18
CA LEU A 64 1.91 12.21 4.74
C LEU A 64 1.87 10.89 3.98
N VAL A 65 2.63 9.86 4.41
CA VAL A 65 2.60 8.53 3.78
C VAL A 65 1.21 7.91 3.87
N MET A 66 0.55 8.01 5.03
CA MET A 66 -0.82 7.51 5.20
C MET A 66 -1.83 8.25 4.32
N GLN A 67 -1.70 9.58 4.16
CA GLN A 67 -2.53 10.34 3.24
C GLN A 67 -2.33 9.93 1.78
N ILE A 68 -1.09 9.66 1.39
CA ILE A 68 -0.78 9.15 0.05
C ILE A 68 -1.47 7.80 -0.16
N ALA A 69 -1.35 6.86 0.79
CA ALA A 69 -2.01 5.56 0.71
C ALA A 69 -3.53 5.71 0.58
N LYS A 70 -4.17 6.54 1.40
CA LYS A 70 -5.61 6.84 1.32
C LYS A 70 -6.02 7.36 -0.06
N ARG A 71 -5.26 8.30 -0.63
CA ARG A 71 -5.51 8.83 -1.99
C ARG A 71 -5.34 7.77 -3.07
N LYS A 72 -4.31 6.91 -2.96
CA LYS A 72 -4.09 5.83 -3.92
C LYS A 72 -5.24 4.83 -3.91
N ILE A 73 -5.73 4.42 -2.74
CA ILE A 73 -6.92 3.57 -2.61
C ILE A 73 -8.11 4.23 -3.30
N PHE A 74 -8.41 5.50 -2.95
CA PHE A 74 -9.54 6.21 -3.51
C PHE A 74 -9.46 6.35 -5.04
N ARG A 75 -8.30 6.75 -5.59
CA ARG A 75 -8.08 6.88 -7.03
C ARG A 75 -8.22 5.54 -7.74
N HIS A 76 -7.68 4.47 -7.16
CA HIS A 76 -7.76 3.13 -7.73
C HIS A 76 -9.22 2.68 -7.92
N TYR A 77 -10.06 2.85 -6.90
CA TYR A 77 -11.47 2.47 -6.99
C TYR A 77 -12.29 3.43 -7.84
N LYS A 78 -12.08 4.74 -7.75
CA LYS A 78 -12.76 5.72 -8.60
C LYS A 78 -12.46 5.50 -10.09
N LEU A 79 -11.22 5.18 -10.42
CA LEU A 79 -10.85 4.86 -11.80
C LEU A 79 -11.50 3.55 -12.26
N LYS A 80 -11.51 2.51 -11.42
CA LYS A 80 -12.19 1.24 -11.70
C LYS A 80 -13.70 1.41 -11.91
N GLU A 81 -14.34 2.23 -11.08
CA GLU A 81 -15.77 2.53 -11.18
C GLU A 81 -16.06 3.29 -12.47
N LYS A 82 -15.22 4.25 -12.84
CA LYS A 82 -15.31 4.97 -14.09
C LYS A 82 -15.12 4.07 -15.32
N LEU A 83 -14.14 3.16 -15.29
CA LEU A 83 -13.94 2.19 -16.38
C LEU A 83 -15.09 1.21 -16.51
N ARG A 84 -15.77 0.85 -15.42
CA ARG A 84 -17.02 0.06 -15.45
C ARG A 84 -18.23 0.89 -15.91
N GLY A 85 -18.22 2.20 -15.66
CA GLY A 85 -19.27 3.13 -16.07
C GLY A 85 -19.18 3.57 -17.54
N ILE A 86 -18.06 3.33 -18.23
CA ILE A 86 -17.91 3.58 -19.66
C ILE A 86 -18.77 2.59 -20.49
N GLU A 87 -19.17 1.46 -19.91
CA GLU A 87 -20.21 0.60 -20.50
C GLU A 87 -21.66 1.12 -20.30
N LYS A 88 -21.88 2.14 -19.48
CA LYS A 88 -23.19 2.78 -19.25
C LYS A 88 -23.05 4.30 -19.19
N MET A 89 -23.17 4.91 -20.39
CA MET A 89 -23.58 6.30 -20.68
C MET A 89 -22.98 7.48 -19.88
N ASN A 90 -22.37 8.36 -20.65
CA ASN A 90 -22.44 9.85 -20.67
C ASN A 90 -22.91 10.60 -19.41
N ASP A 91 -22.14 11.64 -19.15
CA ASP A 91 -22.38 12.78 -18.27
C ASP A 91 -22.02 12.58 -16.79
N TYR A 92 -20.75 12.88 -16.49
CA TYR A 92 -20.43 13.84 -15.42
C TYR A 92 -19.00 14.35 -15.62
N ASN A 93 -18.87 15.68 -15.72
CA ASN A 93 -17.64 16.44 -15.79
C ASN A 93 -16.56 15.92 -14.82
N ILE A 94 -15.45 15.51 -15.40
CA ILE A 94 -14.26 15.19 -14.65
C ILE A 94 -13.62 16.51 -14.26
N LEU A 95 -13.78 16.91 -13.01
CA LEU A 95 -12.85 17.84 -12.40
C LEU A 95 -11.48 17.16 -12.42
N SER A 96 -10.65 17.60 -13.34
CA SER A 96 -9.22 17.36 -13.36
C SER A 96 -8.66 17.83 -12.01
N ALA A 97 -8.49 16.89 -11.07
CA ALA A 97 -7.65 17.17 -9.93
C ALA A 97 -6.22 17.23 -10.46
N ASP A 98 -5.75 18.45 -10.67
CA ASP A 98 -4.37 18.76 -11.04
C ASP A 98 -3.42 18.00 -10.11
N GLU A 99 -2.41 17.40 -10.72
CA GLU A 99 -1.31 16.70 -10.01
C GLU A 99 -0.51 17.63 -9.08
N ASN A 100 -0.85 18.91 -9.02
CA ASN A 100 -0.09 19.94 -8.33
C ASN A 100 -0.62 20.36 -6.96
N ASP A 101 -1.83 19.98 -6.56
CA ASP A 101 -2.35 20.35 -5.24
C ASP A 101 -2.17 19.21 -4.22
N ILE A 102 -0.92 19.05 -3.74
CA ILE A 102 -0.67 18.49 -2.42
C ILE A 102 -0.88 19.65 -1.41
N ALA A 103 -2.05 20.25 -1.43
CA ALA A 103 -2.49 21.04 -0.30
C ALA A 103 -2.70 20.06 0.85
N VAL A 104 -1.87 20.17 1.87
CA VAL A 104 -2.05 19.53 3.17
C VAL A 104 -3.32 20.13 3.77
N GLN A 105 -4.50 19.67 3.31
CA GLN A 105 -5.70 19.87 4.10
C GLN A 105 -5.52 19.02 5.34
N GLN A 106 -5.52 19.69 6.48
CA GLN A 106 -5.60 19.07 7.81
C GLN A 106 -6.93 18.30 7.90
N THR A 107 -6.93 17.09 7.32
CA THR A 107 -7.95 16.11 7.67
C THR A 107 -7.56 15.54 9.03
N SER A 108 -8.54 15.57 9.93
CA SER A 108 -8.40 15.08 11.30
C SER A 108 -7.64 13.75 11.33
N PHE A 109 -6.66 13.63 12.21
CA PHE A 109 -5.81 12.44 12.38
C PHE A 109 -6.63 11.18 12.73
N ASP A 110 -7.83 11.34 13.25
CA ASP A 110 -8.71 10.26 13.71
C ASP A 110 -9.23 9.37 12.57
N ASP A 111 -9.38 9.91 11.35
CA ASP A 111 -9.81 9.15 10.18
C ASP A 111 -8.68 8.30 9.55
N ILE A 112 -7.44 8.47 9.95
CA ILE A 112 -6.26 7.82 9.36
C ILE A 112 -5.69 6.74 10.30
N ALA A 113 -6.08 6.78 11.58
CA ALA A 113 -5.56 5.86 12.58
C ALA A 113 -6.13 4.45 12.38
N ILE A 114 -5.33 3.58 11.78
CA ILE A 114 -5.50 2.15 12.06
C ILE A 114 -5.09 1.94 13.51
N SER A 115 -5.95 1.26 14.25
CA SER A 115 -5.64 0.97 15.63
C SER A 115 -4.35 0.14 15.72
N LYS A 116 -3.61 0.30 16.79
CA LYS A 116 -2.40 -0.50 17.04
C LYS A 116 -2.75 -1.98 17.08
N GLU A 117 -3.94 -2.28 17.57
CA GLU A 117 -4.52 -3.62 17.65
C GLU A 117 -4.69 -4.23 16.25
N THR A 118 -5.25 -3.49 15.29
CA THR A 118 -5.41 -3.96 13.90
C THR A 118 -4.06 -4.29 13.26
N VAL A 119 -3.05 -3.43 13.46
CA VAL A 119 -1.69 -3.71 12.98
C VAL A 119 -1.14 -4.98 13.61
N GLN A 120 -1.30 -5.12 14.93
CA GLN A 120 -0.85 -6.30 15.66
C GLN A 120 -1.55 -7.57 15.18
N SER A 121 -2.87 -7.55 14.96
CA SER A 121 -3.66 -8.68 14.45
C SER A 121 -3.16 -9.13 13.07
N VAL A 122 -2.88 -8.19 12.15
CA VAL A 122 -2.31 -8.49 10.84
C VAL A 122 -0.98 -9.24 10.96
N PHE A 123 -0.05 -8.75 11.77
CA PHE A 123 1.26 -9.35 11.91
C PHE A 123 1.23 -10.65 12.72
N THR A 124 0.37 -10.76 13.73
CA THR A 124 0.14 -12.01 14.47
C THR A 124 -0.38 -13.09 13.53
N TYR A 125 -1.36 -12.76 12.68
CA TYR A 125 -1.88 -13.69 11.69
C TYR A 125 -0.81 -14.15 10.70
N LEU A 126 -0.02 -13.22 10.16
CA LEU A 126 1.08 -13.56 9.23
C LEU A 126 2.15 -14.42 9.92
N SER A 127 2.46 -14.17 11.19
CA SER A 127 3.44 -14.94 11.96
C SER A 127 3.02 -16.40 12.17
N ALA A 128 1.73 -16.69 12.20
CA ALA A 128 1.18 -18.03 12.32
C ALA A 128 1.18 -18.85 11.00
N LYS A 129 1.54 -18.22 9.86
CA LYS A 129 1.63 -18.92 8.57
C LYS A 129 2.90 -19.75 8.45
N ASP A 130 2.89 -20.68 7.49
CA ASP A 130 4.07 -21.47 7.15
C ASP A 130 5.25 -20.61 6.70
N GLU A 131 6.46 -21.11 6.91
CA GLU A 131 7.70 -20.37 6.65
C GLU A 131 7.84 -19.87 5.20
N LEU A 132 7.35 -20.64 4.23
CA LEU A 132 7.40 -20.24 2.83
C LEU A 132 6.49 -19.01 2.60
N THR A 133 5.30 -19.02 3.17
CA THR A 133 4.37 -17.87 3.09
C THR A 133 4.95 -16.63 3.75
N LYS A 134 5.55 -16.74 4.94
CA LYS A 134 6.24 -15.63 5.62
C LYS A 134 7.35 -15.05 4.75
N LYS A 135 8.21 -15.90 4.18
CA LYS A 135 9.31 -15.50 3.30
C LYS A 135 8.80 -14.81 2.04
N ILE A 136 7.72 -15.30 1.42
CA ILE A 136 7.08 -14.67 0.26
C ILE A 136 6.61 -13.25 0.62
N PHE A 137 5.91 -13.09 1.74
CA PHE A 137 5.46 -11.77 2.21
C PHE A 137 6.62 -10.83 2.48
N TYR A 138 7.66 -11.31 3.16
CA TYR A 138 8.86 -10.53 3.43
C TYR A 138 9.55 -10.07 2.14
N LEU A 139 9.81 -10.99 1.21
CA LEU A 139 10.48 -10.68 -0.05
C LEU A 139 9.65 -9.70 -0.91
N TYR A 140 8.34 -9.88 -0.93
CA TYR A 140 7.45 -9.06 -1.74
C TYR A 140 7.28 -7.64 -1.19
N TYR A 141 7.01 -7.50 0.13
CA TYR A 141 6.65 -6.22 0.74
C TYR A 141 7.81 -5.46 1.37
N TYR A 142 8.89 -6.15 1.76
CA TYR A 142 10.03 -5.51 2.42
C TYR A 142 11.28 -5.46 1.54
N MET A 143 11.45 -6.45 0.67
CA MET A 143 12.62 -6.52 -0.21
C MET A 143 12.30 -6.10 -1.64
N ASP A 144 11.06 -5.65 -1.91
CA ASP A 144 10.58 -5.17 -3.21
C ASP A 144 10.86 -6.16 -4.38
N LYS A 145 10.80 -7.47 -4.06
CA LYS A 145 10.97 -8.51 -5.06
C LYS A 145 9.67 -8.75 -5.80
N ASN A 146 9.74 -8.81 -7.13
CA ASN A 146 8.57 -9.18 -7.92
C ASN A 146 8.29 -10.69 -7.86
N ILE A 147 7.09 -11.08 -8.29
CA ILE A 147 6.62 -12.48 -8.21
C ILE A 147 7.54 -13.43 -8.98
N SER A 148 8.05 -13.01 -10.15
CA SER A 148 8.94 -13.82 -10.97
C SER A 148 10.28 -14.07 -10.27
N GLU A 149 10.85 -13.04 -9.64
CA GLU A 149 12.08 -13.16 -8.85
C GLU A 149 11.90 -14.11 -7.66
N ILE A 150 10.76 -13.98 -6.94
CA ILE A 150 10.44 -14.84 -5.80
C ILE A 150 10.24 -16.29 -6.26
N ALA A 151 9.57 -16.50 -7.40
CA ALA A 151 9.38 -17.82 -7.99
C ALA A 151 10.71 -18.49 -8.35
N LEU A 152 11.65 -17.72 -8.91
CA LEU A 152 13.01 -18.21 -9.21
C LEU A 152 13.78 -18.57 -7.94
N LEU A 153 13.74 -17.70 -6.91
CA LEU A 153 14.43 -17.92 -5.62
C LEU A 153 13.99 -19.23 -4.94
N PHE A 154 12.71 -19.55 -5.04
CA PHE A 154 12.17 -20.78 -4.43
C PHE A 154 12.06 -21.97 -5.41
N SER A 155 12.45 -21.80 -6.68
CA SER A 155 12.32 -22.81 -7.72
C SER A 155 10.88 -23.35 -7.86
N VAL A 156 9.90 -22.46 -7.79
CA VAL A 156 8.47 -22.76 -7.94
C VAL A 156 7.85 -21.93 -9.06
N LYS A 157 6.64 -22.31 -9.49
CA LYS A 157 5.90 -21.55 -10.51
C LYS A 157 5.39 -20.22 -9.93
N GLU A 158 5.36 -19.16 -10.73
CA GLU A 158 4.78 -17.87 -10.35
C GLU A 158 3.34 -18.00 -9.83
N SER A 159 2.54 -18.88 -10.44
CA SER A 159 1.18 -19.16 -9.99
C SER A 159 1.12 -19.65 -8.54
N THR A 160 2.14 -20.38 -8.09
CA THR A 160 2.24 -20.85 -6.69
C THR A 160 2.46 -19.65 -5.75
N ILE A 161 3.34 -18.71 -6.12
CA ILE A 161 3.58 -17.50 -5.35
C ILE A 161 2.32 -16.62 -5.30
N LYS A 162 1.70 -16.36 -6.46
CA LYS A 162 0.45 -15.59 -6.57
C LYS A 162 -0.66 -16.18 -5.69
N ASN A 163 -0.88 -17.50 -5.80
CA ASN A 163 -1.93 -18.18 -5.05
C ASN A 163 -1.71 -18.07 -3.54
N ARG A 164 -0.47 -18.27 -3.06
CA ARG A 164 -0.14 -18.12 -1.64
C ARG A 164 -0.37 -16.68 -1.15
N LEU A 165 0.16 -15.71 -1.89
CA LEU A 165 0.03 -14.29 -1.54
C LEU A 165 -1.44 -13.87 -1.47
N TYR A 166 -2.20 -14.11 -2.53
CA TYR A 166 -3.61 -13.67 -2.62
C TYR A 166 -4.53 -14.45 -1.68
N ARG A 167 -4.30 -15.76 -1.49
CA ARG A 167 -5.07 -16.55 -0.53
C ARG A 167 -4.86 -16.04 0.89
N THR A 168 -3.61 -15.79 1.28
CA THR A 168 -3.29 -15.28 2.62
C THR A 168 -3.88 -13.89 2.85
N LEU A 169 -3.83 -12.99 1.86
CA LEU A 169 -4.48 -11.69 1.96
C LEU A 169 -6.00 -11.78 2.13
N ARG A 170 -6.64 -12.70 1.39
CA ARG A 170 -8.09 -12.93 1.50
C ARG A 170 -8.48 -13.48 2.86
N GLU A 171 -7.71 -14.43 3.39
CA GLU A 171 -7.95 -15.01 4.72
C GLU A 171 -7.72 -13.96 5.84
N LEU A 172 -6.68 -13.15 5.70
CA LEU A 172 -6.36 -12.06 6.62
C LEU A 172 -7.52 -11.07 6.74
N ARG A 173 -8.07 -10.65 5.59
CA ARG A 173 -9.22 -9.75 5.55
C ARG A 173 -10.44 -10.34 6.27
N LYS A 174 -10.77 -11.61 6.00
CA LYS A 174 -11.90 -12.29 6.66
C LYS A 174 -11.75 -12.37 8.18
N ASN A 175 -10.53 -12.42 8.68
CA ASN A 175 -10.28 -12.44 10.12
C ASN A 175 -10.47 -11.06 10.74
N LEU A 176 -10.02 -10.00 10.06
CA LEU A 176 -10.20 -8.62 10.52
C LEU A 176 -11.68 -8.20 10.52
N ASP A 177 -12.45 -8.62 9.50
CA ASP A 177 -13.91 -8.35 9.43
C ASP A 177 -14.74 -9.08 10.52
N LYS A 178 -14.15 -10.00 11.28
CA LYS A 178 -14.82 -10.72 12.38
C LYS A 178 -14.51 -10.16 13.77
N GLU A 179 -13.49 -9.32 13.87
CA GLU A 179 -13.06 -8.67 15.11
C GLU A 179 -13.76 -7.31 15.33
N ASP A 180 -14.48 -6.79 14.31
CA ASP A 180 -15.39 -5.65 14.37
C ASP A 180 -16.84 -6.11 14.63
#